data_700b80defd65590c569780ad2ebf36ca
#
_entry.id   700b80defd65590c569780ad2ebf36ca
#
_cell.length_a   1.000
_cell.length_b   1.000
_cell.length_c   1.000
_cell.angle_alpha   90.00
_cell.angle_beta   90.00
_cell.angle_gamma   90.00
#
_symmetry.space_group_name_H-M   'P 1'
#
loop_
_entity.id
_entity.type
_entity.pdbx_description
1 polymer ?
#
loop_
_entity_poly.entity_id
_entity_poly.type
_entity_poly.pdbx_seq_one_letter_code
_entity_poly.pdbx_strand_id
1 'polypeptide(L)'
;MKYLHTMVRVANLEISMAFFSLLGLEETRRLDHDAGRFTLIFMAPPGQPECPVELTYNWDGDDELPSDSRHFGHLAYEVEDIYKTCEFLMENGVVINRPPRDGRMAFVRSPDNISIELLQSGDSKVPSEPWLSMENTSHW
;
A
#
# COMPACT_ATOMS: atom_id res chain seq x y z
N MET A 1 -3.53 25.78 -5.88
CA MET A 1 -2.80 24.72 -5.12
C MET A 1 -3.02 23.42 -5.85
N LYS A 2 -1.98 22.59 -6.02
CA LYS A 2 -2.05 21.28 -6.68
C LYS A 2 -1.41 20.24 -5.75
N TYR A 3 -2.09 19.12 -5.52
CA TYR A 3 -1.49 17.98 -4.84
C TYR A 3 -0.35 17.41 -5.71
N LEU A 4 0.75 16.98 -5.08
CA LEU A 4 1.90 16.41 -5.78
C LEU A 4 2.14 14.94 -5.45
N HIS A 5 2.25 14.59 -4.18
CA HIS A 5 2.49 13.21 -3.73
C HIS A 5 2.25 13.06 -2.22
N THR A 6 2.16 11.83 -1.77
CA THR A 6 2.35 11.43 -0.37
C THR A 6 3.71 10.75 -0.24
N MET A 7 4.54 11.19 0.70
CA MET A 7 5.83 10.55 0.99
C MET A 7 5.69 9.56 2.15
N VAL A 8 6.29 8.38 1.97
CA VAL A 8 6.47 7.39 3.03
C VAL A 8 7.92 6.94 3.06
N ARG A 9 8.47 6.76 4.28
CA ARG A 9 9.81 6.18 4.43
C ARG A 9 9.75 4.67 4.37
N VAL A 10 10.77 4.08 3.77
CA VAL A 10 10.89 2.63 3.61
C VAL A 10 12.27 2.17 4.08
N ALA A 11 12.31 1.06 4.81
CA ALA A 11 13.56 0.48 5.29
C ALA A 11 14.28 -0.35 4.22
N ASN A 12 13.53 -0.95 3.30
CA ASN A 12 14.07 -1.72 2.18
C ASN A 12 13.32 -1.38 0.89
N LEU A 13 14.05 -0.74 -0.03
CA LEU A 13 13.47 -0.22 -1.27
C LEU A 13 12.92 -1.33 -2.17
N GLU A 14 13.67 -2.43 -2.35
CA GLU A 14 13.27 -3.52 -3.26
C GLU A 14 12.01 -4.23 -2.75
N ILE A 15 11.94 -4.52 -1.46
CA ILE A 15 10.79 -5.18 -0.83
C ILE A 15 9.56 -4.28 -0.91
N SER A 16 9.70 -2.99 -0.62
CA SER A 16 8.58 -2.04 -0.68
C SER A 16 8.10 -1.82 -2.10
N MET A 17 9.00 -1.68 -3.08
CA MET A 17 8.63 -1.60 -4.50
C MET A 17 7.89 -2.85 -4.97
N ALA A 18 8.36 -4.05 -4.61
CA ALA A 18 7.68 -5.29 -4.94
C ALA A 18 6.26 -5.33 -4.36
N PHE A 19 6.08 -4.91 -3.10
CA PHE A 19 4.76 -4.82 -2.49
C PHE A 19 3.82 -3.86 -3.25
N PHE A 20 4.25 -2.62 -3.53
CA PHE A 20 3.43 -1.66 -4.26
C PHE A 20 3.14 -2.11 -5.70
N SER A 21 4.05 -2.87 -6.32
CA SER A 21 3.80 -3.50 -7.63
C SER A 21 2.71 -4.58 -7.58
N LEU A 22 2.56 -5.32 -6.47
CA LEU A 22 1.43 -6.25 -6.27
C LEU A 22 0.07 -5.52 -6.22
N LEU A 23 0.06 -4.26 -5.77
CA LEU A 23 -1.13 -3.40 -5.83
C LEU A 23 -1.35 -2.79 -7.23
N GLY A 24 -0.51 -3.11 -8.20
CA GLY A 24 -0.59 -2.61 -9.57
C GLY A 24 0.08 -1.25 -9.78
N LEU A 25 0.83 -0.72 -8.81
CA LEU A 25 1.56 0.52 -9.00
C LEU A 25 2.84 0.25 -9.81
N GLU A 26 3.19 1.22 -10.65
CA GLU A 26 4.40 1.20 -11.48
C GLU A 26 5.34 2.35 -11.09
N GLU A 27 6.65 2.11 -11.21
CA GLU A 27 7.64 3.18 -11.03
C GLU A 27 7.47 4.21 -12.16
N THR A 28 7.19 5.45 -11.78
CA THR A 28 7.05 6.58 -12.72
C THR A 28 8.29 7.47 -12.75
N ARG A 29 9.06 7.48 -11.66
CA ARG A 29 10.25 8.32 -11.53
C ARG A 29 11.15 7.79 -10.42
N ARG A 30 12.48 7.96 -10.64
CA ARG A 30 13.52 7.67 -9.65
C ARG A 30 14.51 8.84 -9.55
N LEU A 31 15.03 9.09 -8.36
CA LEU A 31 16.07 10.07 -8.08
C LEU A 31 16.98 9.59 -6.95
N ASP A 32 18.27 9.49 -7.23
CA ASP A 32 19.31 9.33 -6.22
C ASP A 32 19.89 10.68 -5.86
N HIS A 33 19.98 10.98 -4.57
CA HIS A 33 20.50 12.24 -4.05
C HIS A 33 21.76 12.00 -3.20
N ASP A 34 22.92 12.03 -3.84
CA ASP A 34 24.21 11.69 -3.21
C ASP A 34 24.53 12.58 -2.00
N ALA A 35 24.31 13.89 -2.12
CA ALA A 35 24.61 14.82 -1.03
C ALA A 35 23.71 14.61 0.21
N GLY A 36 22.45 14.20 0.01
CA GLY A 36 21.49 13.91 1.08
C GLY A 36 21.46 12.44 1.48
N ARG A 37 22.16 11.57 0.74
CA ARG A 37 22.27 10.13 0.95
C ARG A 37 20.91 9.44 1.05
N PHE A 38 20.06 9.66 0.03
CA PHE A 38 18.75 9.00 -0.08
C PHE A 38 18.36 8.74 -1.54
N THR A 39 17.49 7.76 -1.72
CA THR A 39 16.82 7.46 -2.99
C THR A 39 15.32 7.76 -2.85
N LEU A 40 14.74 8.41 -3.87
CA LEU A 40 13.31 8.61 -4.03
C LEU A 40 12.79 7.77 -5.18
N ILE A 41 11.73 7.01 -4.95
CA ILE A 41 11.00 6.28 -5.98
C ILE A 41 9.54 6.75 -5.95
N PHE A 42 9.04 7.18 -7.09
CA PHE A 42 7.63 7.56 -7.24
C PHE A 42 6.89 6.40 -7.92
N MET A 43 5.88 5.87 -7.25
CA MET A 43 5.04 4.79 -7.77
C MET A 43 3.60 5.25 -7.86
N ALA A 44 2.95 4.99 -9.00
CA ALA A 44 1.56 5.38 -9.23
C ALA A 44 0.79 4.28 -9.98
N PRO A 45 -0.55 4.24 -9.84
CA PRO A 45 -1.39 3.38 -10.66
C PRO A 45 -1.26 3.75 -12.15
N PRO A 46 -1.32 2.79 -13.07
CA PRO A 46 -1.39 3.07 -14.51
C PRO A 46 -2.52 4.06 -14.83
N GLY A 47 -2.20 5.08 -15.63
CA GLY A 47 -3.16 6.12 -16.00
C GLY A 47 -3.36 7.23 -14.96
N GLN A 48 -2.68 7.18 -13.81
CA GLN A 48 -2.73 8.20 -12.74
C GLN A 48 -1.34 8.65 -12.27
N PRO A 49 -0.42 8.99 -13.18
CA PRO A 49 0.97 9.35 -12.82
C PRO A 49 1.06 10.62 -11.97
N GLU A 50 0.00 11.42 -11.91
CA GLU A 50 -0.09 12.65 -11.10
C GLU A 50 -0.43 12.41 -9.63
N CYS A 51 -0.73 11.16 -9.23
CA CYS A 51 -1.07 10.78 -7.86
C CYS A 51 -0.09 9.74 -7.28
N PRO A 52 1.24 9.98 -7.30
CA PRO A 52 2.21 9.01 -6.85
C PRO A 52 2.32 8.92 -5.33
N VAL A 53 2.72 7.75 -4.85
CA VAL A 53 3.38 7.59 -3.56
C VAL A 53 4.88 7.75 -3.78
N GLU A 54 5.53 8.61 -3.00
CA GLU A 54 6.97 8.75 -2.97
C GLU A 54 7.55 7.85 -1.89
N LEU A 55 8.32 6.83 -2.28
CA LEU A 55 9.08 5.99 -1.37
C LEU A 55 10.44 6.64 -1.14
N THR A 56 10.74 6.98 0.10
CA THR A 56 12.02 7.57 0.50
C THR A 56 12.84 6.54 1.25
N TYR A 57 14.00 6.17 0.68
CA TYR A 57 14.97 5.27 1.29
C TYR A 57 16.23 6.04 1.69
N ASN A 58 16.54 6.09 2.98
CA ASN A 58 17.72 6.70 3.52
C ASN A 58 18.89 5.69 3.55
N TRP A 59 20.03 6.00 2.92
CA TRP A 59 21.15 5.05 2.76
C TRP A 59 21.87 4.74 4.08
N ASP A 60 21.83 5.66 5.03
CA ASP A 60 22.50 5.49 6.33
C ASP A 60 21.58 4.83 7.39
N GLY A 61 20.41 4.34 6.95
CA GLY A 61 19.44 3.63 7.77
C GLY A 61 18.58 4.54 8.64
N ASP A 62 17.27 4.30 8.60
CA ASP A 62 16.31 4.69 9.63
C ASP A 62 15.80 3.38 10.22
N ASP A 63 16.56 2.77 11.13
CA ASP A 63 16.33 1.43 11.64
C ASP A 63 15.03 1.30 12.46
N GLU A 64 14.42 2.42 12.86
CA GLU A 64 13.16 2.45 13.59
C GLU A 64 12.19 3.48 12.99
N LEU A 65 11.37 3.04 12.05
CA LEU A 65 10.22 3.82 11.61
C LEU A 65 9.13 3.74 12.70
N PRO A 66 8.68 4.86 13.30
CA PRO A 66 7.63 4.86 14.30
C PRO A 66 6.33 4.29 13.69
N SER A 67 5.97 3.06 14.05
CA SER A 67 4.80 2.37 13.50
C SER A 67 3.47 2.83 14.09
N ASP A 68 3.47 3.56 15.22
CA ASP A 68 2.27 3.89 16.00
C ASP A 68 1.93 5.38 15.99
N SER A 69 2.47 6.15 15.05
CA SER A 69 2.15 7.57 14.90
C SER A 69 0.69 7.76 14.44
N ARG A 70 -0.11 8.49 15.20
CA ARG A 70 -1.50 8.82 14.87
C ARG A 70 -1.66 9.86 13.76
N HIS A 71 -0.57 10.44 13.27
CA HIS A 71 -0.59 11.53 12.30
C HIS A 71 -0.79 11.08 10.85
N PHE A 72 -0.45 9.83 10.56
CA PHE A 72 -0.68 9.20 9.27
C PHE A 72 -1.74 8.10 9.44
N GLY A 73 -2.79 8.14 8.62
CA GLY A 73 -3.85 7.13 8.59
C GLY A 73 -3.49 5.97 7.67
N HIS A 74 -3.85 6.09 6.40
CA HIS A 74 -3.63 5.07 5.38
C HIS A 74 -3.57 5.68 3.98
N LEU A 75 -3.12 4.89 3.01
CA LEU A 75 -3.33 5.14 1.58
C LEU A 75 -4.55 4.32 1.14
N ALA A 76 -5.44 4.90 0.33
CA ALA A 76 -6.62 4.22 -0.17
C ALA A 76 -6.55 4.06 -1.69
N TYR A 77 -6.88 2.85 -2.17
CA TYR A 77 -6.95 2.52 -3.59
C TYR A 77 -8.28 1.85 -3.93
N GLU A 78 -8.89 2.27 -5.03
CA GLU A 78 -10.05 1.59 -5.60
C GLU A 78 -9.59 0.39 -6.43
N VAL A 79 -10.30 -0.74 -6.29
CA VAL A 79 -10.04 -1.99 -7.01
C VAL A 79 -11.31 -2.48 -7.70
N GLU A 80 -11.17 -3.08 -8.88
CA GLU A 80 -12.32 -3.57 -9.67
C GLU A 80 -13.03 -4.74 -9.00
N ASP A 81 -12.29 -5.65 -8.37
CA ASP A 81 -12.84 -6.81 -7.67
C ASP A 81 -12.04 -7.08 -6.39
N ILE A 82 -12.62 -6.68 -5.25
CA ILE A 82 -11.94 -6.73 -3.96
C ILE A 82 -11.62 -8.18 -3.53
N TYR A 83 -12.46 -9.15 -3.90
CA TYR A 83 -12.22 -10.55 -3.55
C TYR A 83 -11.03 -11.12 -4.32
N LYS A 84 -11.01 -10.94 -5.64
CA LYS A 84 -9.87 -11.36 -6.48
C LYS A 84 -8.58 -10.66 -6.11
N THR A 85 -8.66 -9.37 -5.79
CA THR A 85 -7.48 -8.62 -5.33
C THR A 85 -6.94 -9.18 -4.02
N CYS A 86 -7.80 -9.45 -3.05
CA CYS A 86 -7.35 -10.03 -1.77
C CYS A 86 -6.82 -11.47 -1.94
N GLU A 87 -7.42 -12.31 -2.78
CA GLU A 87 -6.91 -13.64 -3.13
C GLU A 87 -5.51 -13.55 -3.72
N PHE A 88 -5.33 -12.72 -4.74
CA PHE A 88 -4.03 -12.51 -5.38
C PHE A 88 -2.96 -12.05 -4.38
N LEU A 89 -3.30 -11.10 -3.51
CA LEU A 89 -2.37 -10.60 -2.49
C LEU A 89 -1.98 -11.71 -1.50
N MET A 90 -2.93 -12.53 -1.04
CA MET A 90 -2.67 -13.67 -0.15
C MET A 90 -1.77 -14.71 -0.82
N GLU A 91 -2.00 -15.05 -2.09
CA GLU A 91 -1.16 -15.97 -2.86
C GLU A 91 0.28 -15.47 -3.00
N ASN A 92 0.48 -14.16 -2.94
CA ASN A 92 1.79 -13.51 -2.96
C ASN A 92 2.33 -13.17 -1.55
N GLY A 93 1.77 -13.78 -0.51
CA GLY A 93 2.29 -13.69 0.87
C GLY A 93 1.91 -12.41 1.63
N VAL A 94 0.99 -11.59 1.09
CA VAL A 94 0.48 -10.41 1.78
C VAL A 94 -0.62 -10.82 2.77
N VAL A 95 -0.50 -10.39 4.02
CA VAL A 95 -1.51 -10.63 5.05
C VAL A 95 -2.69 -9.68 4.84
N ILE A 96 -3.91 -10.21 4.80
CA ILE A 96 -5.14 -9.41 4.80
C ILE A 96 -5.48 -9.08 6.26
N ASN A 97 -5.15 -7.88 6.70
CA ASN A 97 -5.34 -7.46 8.09
C ASN A 97 -6.82 -7.30 8.47
N ARG A 98 -7.60 -6.69 7.58
CA ARG A 98 -9.05 -6.65 7.65
C ARG A 98 -9.64 -7.26 6.39
N PRO A 99 -10.25 -8.46 6.46
CA PRO A 99 -10.89 -9.09 5.32
C PRO A 99 -12.10 -8.30 4.80
N PRO A 100 -12.42 -8.41 3.50
CA PRO A 100 -13.56 -7.70 2.89
C PRO A 100 -14.90 -8.39 3.17
N ARG A 101 -15.26 -8.56 4.46
CA ARG A 101 -16.50 -9.25 4.91
C ARG A 101 -17.78 -8.62 4.39
N ASP A 102 -17.74 -7.31 4.22
CA ASP A 102 -18.86 -6.50 3.70
C ASP A 102 -18.89 -6.42 2.16
N GLY A 103 -17.95 -7.09 1.50
CA GLY A 103 -17.77 -6.99 0.05
C GLY A 103 -17.32 -5.61 -0.43
N ARG A 104 -16.91 -4.72 0.47
CA ARG A 104 -16.60 -3.32 0.16
C ARG A 104 -15.17 -2.92 0.46
N MET A 105 -14.64 -3.29 1.62
CA MET A 105 -13.41 -2.71 2.16
C MET A 105 -12.51 -3.78 2.74
N ALA A 106 -11.21 -3.72 2.42
CA ALA A 106 -10.16 -4.52 3.04
C ALA A 106 -8.99 -3.63 3.47
N PHE A 107 -8.19 -4.12 4.41
CA PHE A 107 -6.92 -3.51 4.76
C PHE A 107 -5.78 -4.52 4.68
N VAL A 108 -4.65 -4.06 4.16
CA VAL A 108 -3.36 -4.74 4.19
C VAL A 108 -2.30 -3.78 4.70
N ARG A 109 -1.09 -4.27 4.97
CA ARG A 109 0.05 -3.43 5.34
C ARG A 109 1.24 -3.69 4.43
N SER A 110 1.95 -2.62 4.11
CA SER A 110 3.25 -2.71 3.44
C SER A 110 4.30 -3.36 4.37
N PRO A 111 5.46 -3.79 3.83
CA PRO A 111 6.58 -4.25 4.66
C PRO A 111 7.03 -3.25 5.74
N ASP A 112 6.87 -1.96 5.48
CA ASP A 112 7.17 -0.87 6.41
C ASP A 112 5.97 -0.47 7.29
N ASN A 113 4.97 -1.35 7.39
CA ASN A 113 3.82 -1.18 8.25
C ASN A 113 2.88 -0.01 7.85
N ILE A 114 2.95 0.45 6.60
CA ILE A 114 2.03 1.45 6.06
C ILE A 114 0.67 0.81 5.84
N SER A 115 -0.39 1.36 6.42
CA SER A 115 -1.76 0.89 6.23
C SER A 115 -2.27 1.23 4.83
N ILE A 116 -2.82 0.23 4.13
CA ILE A 116 -3.38 0.35 2.80
C ILE A 116 -4.85 -0.09 2.84
N GLU A 117 -5.74 0.82 2.51
CA GLU A 117 -7.17 0.53 2.33
C GLU A 117 -7.45 0.16 0.87
N LEU A 118 -8.17 -0.94 0.66
CA LEU A 118 -8.67 -1.36 -0.65
C LEU A 118 -10.18 -1.21 -0.65
N LEU A 119 -10.71 -0.51 -1.64
CA LEU A 119 -12.15 -0.23 -1.79
C LEU A 119 -12.68 -0.81 -3.08
N GLN A 120 -13.80 -1.54 -3.00
CA GLN A 120 -14.51 -2.05 -4.17
C GLN A 120 -15.03 -0.90 -5.03
N SER A 121 -14.74 -0.92 -6.32
CA SER A 121 -15.33 -0.02 -7.32
C SER A 121 -16.83 -0.28 -7.48
N GLY A 122 -17.62 0.77 -7.56
CA GLY A 122 -19.07 0.65 -7.71
C GLY A 122 -19.77 0.09 -6.47
N ASP A 123 -20.71 -0.84 -6.70
CA ASP A 123 -21.49 -1.46 -5.62
C ASP A 123 -20.67 -2.49 -4.84
N SER A 124 -20.98 -2.66 -3.56
CA SER A 124 -20.39 -3.71 -2.73
C SER A 124 -20.72 -5.09 -3.28
N LYS A 125 -19.76 -6.01 -3.23
CA LYS A 125 -19.99 -7.42 -3.55
C LYS A 125 -20.93 -8.06 -2.54
N VAL A 126 -21.64 -9.10 -2.97
CA VAL A 126 -22.39 -9.92 -2.01
C VAL A 126 -21.43 -10.59 -1.05
N PRO A 127 -21.63 -10.45 0.28
CA PRO A 127 -20.79 -11.11 1.28
C PRO A 127 -20.71 -12.62 1.02
N SER A 128 -19.50 -13.17 0.99
CA SER A 128 -19.28 -14.57 0.68
C SER A 128 -18.05 -15.15 1.41
N GLU A 129 -18.05 -16.47 1.57
CA GLU A 129 -16.89 -17.17 2.12
C GLU A 129 -15.74 -17.21 1.10
N PRO A 130 -14.48 -17.25 1.56
CA PRO A 130 -14.04 -17.35 2.98
C PRO A 130 -14.04 -16.03 3.73
N TRP A 131 -14.28 -14.91 3.06
CA TRP A 131 -14.13 -13.57 3.62
C TRP A 131 -15.12 -13.27 4.75
N LEU A 132 -16.35 -13.77 4.62
CA LEU A 132 -17.42 -13.49 5.58
C LEU A 132 -17.07 -13.93 7.00
N SER A 133 -16.47 -15.10 7.15
CA SER A 133 -16.08 -15.68 8.45
C SER A 133 -14.63 -15.38 8.86
N MET A 134 -13.81 -14.81 7.97
CA MET A 134 -12.40 -14.55 8.24
C MET A 134 -12.24 -13.44 9.27
N GLU A 135 -11.48 -13.70 10.32
CA GLU A 135 -11.20 -12.72 11.37
C GLU A 135 -10.11 -11.71 10.95
N ASN A 136 -10.04 -10.60 11.69
CA ASN A 136 -8.97 -9.63 11.51
C ASN A 136 -7.63 -10.23 11.99
N THR A 137 -6.57 -9.91 11.26
CA THR A 137 -5.20 -10.25 11.64
C THR A 137 -4.48 -8.96 12.04
N SER A 138 -4.28 -8.73 13.34
CA SER A 138 -3.67 -7.52 13.89
C SER A 138 -4.46 -6.21 13.64
N HIS A 139 -3.83 -5.07 13.91
CA HIS A 139 -4.40 -3.75 13.64
C HIS A 139 -4.13 -3.32 12.19
N TRP A 140 -4.95 -2.41 11.66
CA TRP A 140 -4.79 -1.82 10.33
C TRP A 140 -4.84 -0.30 10.40
#